data_0d43f081b563f4dc57b31f496f89b655
#
_entry.id   0d43f081b563f4dc57b31f496f89b655
#
_cell.length_a   1.000
_cell.length_b   1.000
_cell.length_c   1.000
_cell.angle_alpha   90.00
_cell.angle_beta   90.00
_cell.angle_gamma   90.00
#
_symmetry.space_group_name_H-M   'P 1'
#
loop_
_entity.id
_entity.type
_entity.pdbx_description
1 polymer ?
#
loop_
_entity_poly.entity_id
_entity_poly.type
_entity_poly.pdbx_seq_one_letter_code
_entity_poly.pdbx_strand_id
1 'polypeptide(L)'
;MLKLGFDGWTSPLGQSLYAFVIITPERKEIIHSIKNLSANSHTSTFLADQLNEVITDVGAENFAAVVSDHASACAAAKRMISEQYKHILPIRCIAHHVNLISTDICKTIFAKDIISKCQKIVKYFKLSHQAGEELRERITKEIKGGGLKTYVVTRWSTAWDCTKSILRLEQILRNVRK
;
A
#
# COMPACT_ATOMS: atom_id res chain seq x y z
N MET A 1 4.40 23.20 -11.47
CA MET A 1 3.25 22.53 -12.09
C MET A 1 2.78 21.40 -11.19
N LEU A 2 1.49 21.15 -11.18
CA LEU A 2 0.82 20.11 -10.37
C LEU A 2 1.09 18.71 -10.94
N LYS A 3 0.85 17.69 -10.10
CA LYS A 3 0.77 16.29 -10.53
C LYS A 3 -0.56 15.74 -10.06
N LEU A 4 -1.21 14.95 -10.90
CA LEU A 4 -2.42 14.23 -10.54
C LEU A 4 -2.05 12.79 -10.17
N GLY A 5 -2.23 12.42 -8.91
CA GLY A 5 -2.18 11.05 -8.44
C GLY A 5 -3.57 10.43 -8.44
N PHE A 6 -3.69 9.16 -8.84
CA PHE A 6 -4.91 8.40 -8.61
C PHE A 6 -4.61 6.97 -8.19
N ASP A 7 -5.45 6.46 -7.30
CA ASP A 7 -5.33 5.11 -6.75
C ASP A 7 -6.72 4.53 -6.51
N GLY A 8 -6.87 3.24 -6.76
CA GLY A 8 -8.12 2.52 -6.59
C GLY A 8 -7.99 1.36 -5.61
N TRP A 9 -8.98 1.21 -4.72
CA TRP A 9 -9.03 0.10 -3.78
C TRP A 9 -10.46 -0.43 -3.59
N THR A 10 -10.56 -1.65 -3.07
CA THR A 10 -11.84 -2.21 -2.63
C THR A 10 -12.04 -1.93 -1.14
N SER A 11 -13.14 -1.29 -0.79
CA SER A 11 -13.52 -1.05 0.61
C SER A 11 -13.91 -2.36 1.31
N PRO A 12 -13.96 -2.39 2.66
CA PRO A 12 -14.48 -3.55 3.40
C PRO A 12 -15.93 -3.95 3.05
N LEU A 13 -16.69 -3.02 2.49
CA LEU A 13 -18.06 -3.24 2.00
C LEU A 13 -18.12 -3.73 0.54
N GLY A 14 -16.97 -4.05 -0.08
CA GLY A 14 -16.90 -4.52 -1.46
C GLY A 14 -17.03 -3.42 -2.51
N GLN A 15 -17.01 -2.15 -2.11
CA GLN A 15 -17.10 -1.02 -3.04
C GLN A 15 -15.75 -0.73 -3.69
N SER A 16 -15.75 -0.42 -4.98
CA SER A 16 -14.56 0.03 -5.71
C SER A 16 -14.44 1.55 -5.60
N LEU A 17 -13.52 2.00 -4.77
CA LEU A 17 -13.27 3.42 -4.51
C LEU A 17 -12.01 3.88 -5.25
N TYR A 18 -12.06 5.08 -5.81
CA TYR A 18 -10.92 5.75 -6.45
C TYR A 18 -10.71 7.13 -5.85
N ALA A 19 -9.49 7.40 -5.40
CA ALA A 19 -9.07 8.73 -4.95
C ALA A 19 -8.29 9.44 -6.06
N PHE A 20 -8.59 10.72 -6.24
CA PHE A 20 -7.86 11.64 -7.12
C PHE A 20 -7.21 12.69 -6.25
N VAL A 21 -5.88 12.76 -6.30
CA VAL A 21 -5.05 13.59 -5.41
C VAL A 21 -4.19 14.53 -6.22
N ILE A 22 -4.28 15.81 -5.93
CA ILE A 22 -3.43 16.83 -6.55
C ILE A 22 -2.18 17.00 -5.67
N ILE A 23 -1.01 16.88 -6.28
CA ILE A 23 0.28 17.02 -5.60
C ILE A 23 0.93 18.31 -6.12
N THR A 24 1.17 19.26 -5.21
CA THR A 24 1.80 20.54 -5.54
C THR A 24 3.32 20.40 -5.70
N PRO A 25 4.02 21.40 -6.28
CA PRO A 25 5.48 21.45 -6.36
C PRO A 25 6.15 21.32 -4.97
N GLU A 26 5.53 21.88 -3.94
CA GLU A 26 5.98 21.85 -2.55
C GLU A 26 5.68 20.51 -1.87
N ARG A 27 5.20 19.49 -2.61
CA ARG A 27 4.83 18.16 -2.15
C ARG A 27 3.62 18.12 -1.20
N LYS A 28 2.79 19.15 -1.23
CA LYS A 28 1.52 19.12 -0.50
C LYS A 28 0.51 18.30 -1.29
N GLU A 29 -0.16 17.38 -0.60
CA GLU A 29 -1.20 16.52 -1.15
C GLU A 29 -2.58 17.10 -0.83
N ILE A 30 -3.41 17.24 -1.84
CA ILE A 30 -4.78 17.75 -1.73
C ILE A 30 -5.70 16.72 -2.36
N ILE A 31 -6.61 16.15 -1.58
CA ILE A 31 -7.63 15.25 -2.12
C ILE A 31 -8.62 16.10 -2.92
N HIS A 32 -8.64 15.90 -4.24
CA HIS A 32 -9.61 16.53 -5.13
C HIS A 32 -10.98 15.85 -4.98
N SER A 33 -11.01 14.52 -5.11
CA SER A 33 -12.24 13.76 -4.99
C SER A 33 -11.98 12.29 -4.64
N ILE A 34 -12.99 11.66 -4.01
CA ILE A 34 -13.06 10.21 -3.84
C ILE A 34 -14.38 9.76 -4.47
N LYS A 35 -14.30 8.88 -5.47
CA LYS A 35 -15.46 8.41 -6.23
C LYS A 35 -15.72 6.93 -5.96
N ASN A 36 -16.97 6.56 -5.78
CA ASN A 36 -17.40 5.17 -5.79
C ASN A 36 -17.72 4.76 -7.24
N LEU A 37 -16.86 3.96 -7.84
CA LEU A 37 -16.96 3.53 -9.23
C LEU A 37 -17.43 2.07 -9.36
N SER A 38 -18.04 1.51 -8.32
CA SER A 38 -18.50 0.10 -8.28
C SER A 38 -19.47 -0.27 -9.38
N ALA A 39 -20.27 0.68 -9.86
CA ALA A 39 -21.27 0.45 -10.91
C ALA A 39 -20.66 0.37 -12.32
N ASN A 40 -19.38 0.67 -12.49
CA ASN A 40 -18.73 0.80 -13.79
C ASN A 40 -17.65 -0.27 -14.00
N SER A 41 -17.46 -0.68 -15.24
CA SER A 41 -16.28 -1.46 -15.62
C SER A 41 -15.05 -0.55 -15.68
N HIS A 42 -13.98 -0.90 -14.95
CA HIS A 42 -12.76 -0.08 -14.88
C HIS A 42 -11.87 -0.27 -16.12
N THR A 43 -12.43 0.00 -17.29
CA THR A 43 -11.67 0.01 -18.55
C THR A 43 -10.72 1.19 -18.60
N SER A 44 -9.69 1.09 -19.44
CA SER A 44 -8.74 2.18 -19.66
C SER A 44 -9.42 3.47 -20.14
N THR A 45 -10.43 3.35 -21.01
CA THR A 45 -11.23 4.48 -21.52
C THR A 45 -11.98 5.13 -20.38
N PHE A 46 -12.72 4.36 -19.58
CA PHE A 46 -13.47 4.89 -18.44
C PHE A 46 -12.56 5.61 -17.43
N LEU A 47 -11.40 5.01 -17.11
CA LEU A 47 -10.44 5.65 -16.22
C LEU A 47 -9.82 6.91 -16.82
N ALA A 48 -9.58 6.95 -18.15
CA ALA A 48 -9.13 8.14 -18.83
C ALA A 48 -10.16 9.27 -18.77
N ASP A 49 -11.46 8.95 -18.94
CA ASP A 49 -12.54 9.91 -18.81
C ASP A 49 -12.60 10.51 -17.40
N GLN A 50 -12.43 9.67 -16.36
CA GLN A 50 -12.37 10.14 -14.97
C GLN A 50 -11.16 11.04 -14.68
N LEU A 51 -10.00 10.72 -15.26
CA LEU A 51 -8.81 11.58 -15.17
C LEU A 51 -9.03 12.90 -15.91
N ASN A 52 -9.61 12.84 -17.12
CA ASN A 52 -9.86 14.01 -17.95
C ASN A 52 -10.83 14.98 -17.27
N GLU A 53 -11.85 14.47 -16.58
CA GLU A 53 -12.78 15.28 -15.78
C GLU A 53 -12.02 16.11 -14.74
N VAL A 54 -11.12 15.50 -13.96
CA VAL A 54 -10.32 16.21 -12.95
C VAL A 54 -9.34 17.19 -13.60
N ILE A 55 -8.71 16.81 -14.71
CA ILE A 55 -7.74 17.67 -15.41
C ILE A 55 -8.46 18.89 -15.99
N THR A 56 -9.66 18.73 -16.52
CA THR A 56 -10.44 19.85 -17.08
C THR A 56 -10.96 20.78 -15.99
N ASP A 57 -11.39 20.22 -14.84
CA ASP A 57 -11.90 21.01 -13.70
C ASP A 57 -10.82 21.94 -13.12
N VAL A 58 -9.57 21.48 -13.06
CA VAL A 58 -8.44 22.23 -12.49
C VAL A 58 -7.70 23.08 -13.54
N GLY A 59 -7.85 22.75 -14.81
CA GLY A 59 -7.13 23.32 -15.94
C GLY A 59 -5.92 22.48 -16.35
N ALA A 60 -5.93 21.95 -17.58
CA ALA A 60 -4.92 21.03 -18.09
C ALA A 60 -3.50 21.61 -18.07
N GLU A 61 -3.38 22.94 -18.32
CA GLU A 61 -2.13 23.68 -18.33
C GLU A 61 -1.42 23.70 -16.97
N ASN A 62 -2.14 23.43 -15.89
CA ASN A 62 -1.59 23.40 -14.55
C ASN A 62 -0.86 22.08 -14.23
N PHE A 63 -1.11 21.01 -14.99
CA PHE A 63 -0.55 19.68 -14.72
C PHE A 63 0.71 19.40 -15.55
N ALA A 64 1.70 18.75 -14.92
CA ALA A 64 2.90 18.22 -15.58
C ALA A 64 2.88 16.70 -15.72
N ALA A 65 2.10 15.99 -14.90
CA ALA A 65 2.11 14.52 -14.88
C ALA A 65 0.86 13.93 -14.27
N VAL A 66 0.54 12.69 -14.68
CA VAL A 66 -0.40 11.79 -14.02
C VAL A 66 0.35 10.58 -13.46
N VAL A 67 0.14 10.27 -12.19
CA VAL A 67 0.84 9.22 -11.44
C VAL A 67 -0.15 8.18 -10.94
N SER A 68 0.09 6.90 -11.19
CA SER A 68 -0.66 5.78 -10.57
C SER A 68 0.21 4.53 -10.51
N ASP A 69 -0.34 3.44 -9.98
CA ASP A 69 0.23 2.12 -10.16
C ASP A 69 0.38 1.75 -11.66
N HIS A 70 0.86 0.54 -11.94
CA HIS A 70 1.09 0.07 -13.30
C HIS A 70 0.12 -1.06 -13.72
N ALA A 71 -1.06 -1.13 -13.09
CA ALA A 71 -2.13 -1.97 -13.59
C ALA A 71 -2.43 -1.61 -15.06
N SER A 72 -2.70 -2.61 -15.89
CA SER A 72 -2.81 -2.43 -17.35
C SER A 72 -3.79 -1.34 -17.77
N ALA A 73 -4.97 -1.27 -17.11
CA ALA A 73 -5.96 -0.25 -17.37
C ALA A 73 -5.48 1.15 -16.98
N CYS A 74 -4.82 1.30 -15.81
CA CYS A 74 -4.26 2.57 -15.34
C CYS A 74 -3.11 3.06 -16.26
N ALA A 75 -2.26 2.14 -16.69
CA ALA A 75 -1.16 2.48 -17.60
C ALA A 75 -1.68 2.93 -18.98
N ALA A 76 -2.73 2.28 -19.51
CA ALA A 76 -3.36 2.67 -20.76
C ALA A 76 -4.10 4.01 -20.63
N ALA A 77 -4.86 4.23 -19.56
CA ALA A 77 -5.55 5.50 -19.29
C ALA A 77 -4.57 6.67 -19.24
N LYS A 78 -3.43 6.55 -18.52
CA LYS A 78 -2.40 7.59 -18.48
C LYS A 78 -1.79 7.90 -19.85
N ARG A 79 -1.62 6.87 -20.72
CA ARG A 79 -1.15 7.09 -22.09
C ARG A 79 -2.17 7.88 -22.89
N MET A 80 -3.47 7.57 -22.80
CA MET A 80 -4.55 8.31 -23.47
C MET A 80 -4.53 9.78 -23.05
N ILE A 81 -4.37 10.07 -21.76
CA ILE A 81 -4.21 11.45 -21.27
C ILE A 81 -2.98 12.13 -21.87
N SER A 82 -1.82 11.46 -21.93
CA SER A 82 -0.61 12.00 -22.54
C SER A 82 -0.71 12.17 -24.07
N GLU A 83 -1.52 11.39 -24.74
CA GLU A 83 -1.84 11.56 -26.16
C GLU A 83 -2.70 12.78 -26.41
N GLN A 84 -3.65 13.07 -25.54
CA GLN A 84 -4.51 14.24 -25.59
C GLN A 84 -3.78 15.53 -25.15
N TYR A 85 -2.99 15.45 -24.07
CA TYR A 85 -2.24 16.56 -23.50
C TYR A 85 -0.74 16.25 -23.51
N LYS A 86 -0.04 16.62 -24.58
CA LYS A 86 1.37 16.25 -24.86
C LYS A 86 2.35 16.69 -23.77
N HIS A 87 2.01 17.67 -22.95
CA HIS A 87 2.84 18.16 -21.84
C HIS A 87 2.60 17.39 -20.52
N ILE A 88 1.55 16.55 -20.43
CA ILE A 88 1.26 15.75 -19.24
C ILE A 88 1.92 14.37 -19.36
N LEU A 89 2.91 14.10 -18.51
CA LEU A 89 3.70 12.88 -18.54
C LEU A 89 3.00 11.72 -17.78
N PRO A 90 2.94 10.51 -18.36
CA PRO A 90 2.40 9.31 -17.70
C PRO A 90 3.48 8.68 -16.79
N ILE A 91 3.46 9.00 -15.51
CA ILE A 91 4.47 8.54 -14.55
C ILE A 91 3.99 7.30 -13.78
N ARG A 92 4.91 6.39 -13.48
CA ARG A 92 4.69 5.22 -12.63
C ARG A 92 4.89 5.58 -11.17
N CYS A 93 4.05 5.02 -10.28
CA CYS A 93 4.22 5.18 -8.84
C CYS A 93 5.47 4.43 -8.36
N ILE A 94 6.47 5.17 -7.85
CA ILE A 94 7.70 4.58 -7.33
C ILE A 94 7.44 3.69 -6.10
N ALA A 95 6.51 4.08 -5.24
CA ALA A 95 6.15 3.30 -4.08
C ALA A 95 5.62 1.92 -4.47
N HIS A 96 4.80 1.83 -5.54
CA HIS A 96 4.35 0.54 -6.08
C HIS A 96 5.52 -0.31 -6.60
N HIS A 97 6.50 0.29 -7.30
CA HIS A 97 7.68 -0.43 -7.75
C HIS A 97 8.51 -0.99 -6.59
N VAL A 98 8.74 -0.19 -5.54
CA VAL A 98 9.44 -0.65 -4.33
C VAL A 98 8.67 -1.80 -3.67
N ASN A 99 7.34 -1.74 -3.65
CA ASN A 99 6.52 -2.84 -3.14
C ASN A 99 6.67 -4.12 -3.97
N LEU A 100 6.69 -4.03 -5.30
CA LEU A 100 6.92 -5.19 -6.17
C LEU A 100 8.30 -5.82 -5.91
N ILE A 101 9.36 -5.02 -5.81
CA ILE A 101 10.70 -5.50 -5.46
C ILE A 101 10.69 -6.20 -4.11
N SER A 102 10.07 -5.60 -3.09
CA SER A 102 9.94 -6.19 -1.75
C SER A 102 9.19 -7.52 -1.80
N THR A 103 8.13 -7.60 -2.61
CA THR A 103 7.35 -8.83 -2.81
C THR A 103 8.20 -9.92 -3.46
N ASP A 104 9.02 -9.57 -4.46
CA ASP A 104 9.88 -10.54 -5.13
C ASP A 104 11.00 -11.04 -4.23
N ILE A 105 11.58 -10.17 -3.39
CA ILE A 105 12.51 -10.57 -2.33
C ILE A 105 11.83 -11.58 -1.37
N CYS A 106 10.60 -11.31 -0.94
CA CYS A 106 9.85 -12.20 -0.04
C CYS A 106 9.52 -13.56 -0.66
N LYS A 107 9.51 -13.69 -2.00
CA LYS A 107 9.30 -14.95 -2.71
C LYS A 107 10.55 -15.82 -2.80
N THR A 108 11.75 -15.30 -2.55
CA THR A 108 12.97 -16.10 -2.54
C THR A 108 12.90 -17.21 -1.51
N ILE A 109 13.59 -18.34 -1.75
CA ILE A 109 13.58 -19.51 -0.84
C ILE A 109 13.98 -19.10 0.57
N PHE A 110 15.04 -18.30 0.69
CA PHE A 110 15.56 -17.81 1.97
C PHE A 110 14.55 -16.95 2.73
N ALA A 111 14.02 -15.91 2.09
CA ALA A 111 13.08 -15.00 2.74
C ALA A 111 11.76 -15.69 3.07
N LYS A 112 11.27 -16.56 2.20
CA LYS A 112 10.05 -17.34 2.41
C LYS A 112 10.15 -18.27 3.62
N ASP A 113 11.31 -18.93 3.81
CA ASP A 113 11.55 -19.77 4.99
C ASP A 113 11.55 -18.94 6.28
N ILE A 114 12.28 -17.81 6.30
CA ILE A 114 12.30 -16.89 7.45
C ILE A 114 10.90 -16.38 7.77
N ILE A 115 10.17 -15.86 6.80
CA ILE A 115 8.82 -15.32 6.99
C ILE A 115 7.89 -16.42 7.52
N SER A 116 7.98 -17.64 7.01
CA SER A 116 7.19 -18.79 7.48
C SER A 116 7.46 -19.08 8.96
N LYS A 117 8.74 -19.10 9.37
CA LYS A 117 9.12 -19.27 10.78
C LYS A 117 8.58 -18.14 11.66
N CYS A 118 8.72 -16.89 11.20
CA CYS A 118 8.16 -15.73 11.89
C CYS A 118 6.64 -15.83 12.07
N GLN A 119 5.92 -16.21 11.02
CA GLN A 119 4.46 -16.39 11.10
C GLN A 119 4.05 -17.49 12.05
N LYS A 120 4.82 -18.59 12.14
CA LYS A 120 4.55 -19.66 13.15
C LYS A 120 4.64 -19.11 14.57
N ILE A 121 5.67 -18.33 14.88
CA ILE A 121 5.83 -17.69 16.19
C ILE A 121 4.64 -16.74 16.46
N VAL A 122 4.33 -15.83 15.52
CA VAL A 122 3.21 -14.89 15.67
C VAL A 122 1.89 -15.63 15.87
N LYS A 123 1.65 -16.70 15.10
CA LYS A 123 0.43 -17.51 15.18
C LYS A 123 0.32 -18.20 16.52
N TYR A 124 1.40 -18.77 17.05
CA TYR A 124 1.43 -19.41 18.36
C TYR A 124 0.95 -18.46 19.46
N PHE A 125 1.57 -17.28 19.57
CA PHE A 125 1.21 -16.30 20.59
C PHE A 125 -0.18 -15.66 20.39
N LYS A 126 -0.71 -15.66 19.18
CA LYS A 126 -2.08 -15.19 18.91
C LYS A 126 -3.15 -16.20 19.25
N LEU A 127 -2.87 -17.51 19.11
CA LEU A 127 -3.84 -18.58 19.34
C LEU A 127 -3.80 -19.12 20.78
N SER A 128 -2.66 -19.05 21.45
CA SER A 128 -2.55 -19.47 22.86
C SER A 128 -2.93 -18.31 23.78
N HIS A 129 -4.07 -18.42 24.46
CA HIS A 129 -4.48 -17.40 25.43
C HIS A 129 -3.43 -17.19 26.53
N GLN A 130 -2.91 -18.28 27.10
CA GLN A 130 -1.94 -18.22 28.19
C GLN A 130 -0.61 -17.61 27.74
N ALA A 131 0.00 -18.11 26.66
CA ALA A 131 1.25 -17.57 26.15
C ALA A 131 1.09 -16.14 25.63
N GLY A 132 -0.04 -15.82 25.00
CA GLY A 132 -0.34 -14.47 24.52
C GLY A 132 -0.48 -13.48 25.65
N GLU A 133 -1.10 -13.84 26.77
CA GLU A 133 -1.24 -12.96 27.93
C GLU A 133 0.11 -12.76 28.65
N GLU A 134 0.86 -13.83 28.89
CA GLU A 134 2.20 -13.73 29.47
C GLU A 134 3.12 -12.82 28.62
N LEU A 135 3.08 -12.97 27.28
CA LEU A 135 3.83 -12.10 26.37
C LEU A 135 3.40 -10.64 26.51
N ARG A 136 2.10 -10.38 26.59
CA ARG A 136 1.53 -9.02 26.70
C ARG A 136 1.97 -8.33 28.00
N GLU A 137 1.89 -9.06 29.11
CA GLU A 137 2.33 -8.54 30.40
C GLU A 137 3.82 -8.19 30.41
N ARG A 138 4.66 -9.07 29.85
CA ARG A 138 6.10 -8.81 29.76
C ARG A 138 6.41 -7.62 28.87
N ILE A 139 5.77 -7.51 27.71
CA ILE A 139 5.93 -6.35 26.82
C ILE A 139 5.58 -5.07 27.56
N THR A 140 4.48 -5.04 28.32
CA THR A 140 4.05 -3.86 29.05
C THR A 140 5.04 -3.44 30.14
N LYS A 141 5.69 -4.40 30.79
CA LYS A 141 6.65 -4.17 31.88
C LYS A 141 8.06 -3.81 31.40
N GLU A 142 8.51 -4.44 30.32
CA GLU A 142 9.93 -4.46 29.93
C GLU A 142 10.25 -3.59 28.71
N ILE A 143 9.27 -3.32 27.81
CA ILE A 143 9.54 -2.66 26.52
C ILE A 143 8.49 -1.61 26.21
N LYS A 144 8.97 -0.44 25.74
CA LYS A 144 8.08 0.55 25.10
C LYS A 144 7.82 0.14 23.64
N GLY A 145 6.56 -0.10 23.30
CA GLY A 145 6.15 -0.41 21.92
C GLY A 145 5.16 -1.56 21.81
N GLY A 146 4.59 -1.78 20.63
CA GLY A 146 3.54 -2.78 20.41
C GLY A 146 4.05 -4.23 20.34
N GLY A 147 3.12 -5.18 20.35
CA GLY A 147 3.38 -6.62 20.30
C GLY A 147 3.84 -7.14 18.93
N LEU A 148 3.72 -8.47 18.75
CA LEU A 148 4.04 -9.16 17.49
C LEU A 148 3.11 -8.72 16.36
N LYS A 149 3.71 -8.45 15.18
CA LYS A 149 2.98 -8.06 13.97
C LYS A 149 2.89 -9.22 12.98
N THR A 150 1.76 -9.33 12.29
CA THR A 150 1.51 -10.39 11.30
C THR A 150 1.98 -9.93 9.91
N TYR A 151 2.58 -10.84 9.16
CA TYR A 151 2.81 -10.64 7.73
C TYR A 151 1.51 -10.82 6.94
N VAL A 152 1.22 -9.86 6.06
CA VAL A 152 0.07 -9.89 5.14
C VAL A 152 0.60 -9.64 3.74
N VAL A 153 0.44 -10.61 2.83
CA VAL A 153 1.03 -10.59 1.49
C VAL A 153 0.65 -9.34 0.68
N THR A 154 -0.58 -8.87 0.84
CA THR A 154 -1.12 -7.73 0.09
C THR A 154 -0.81 -6.37 0.70
N ARG A 155 -0.19 -6.32 1.88
CA ARG A 155 0.10 -5.06 2.59
C ARG A 155 1.60 -4.77 2.61
N TRP A 156 1.94 -3.56 2.21
CA TRP A 156 3.31 -3.05 2.19
C TRP A 156 3.94 -3.12 3.59
N SER A 157 5.26 -3.21 3.62
CA SER A 157 6.07 -3.24 4.83
C SER A 157 5.77 -4.36 5.85
N THR A 158 4.70 -5.14 5.70
CA THR A 158 4.31 -6.10 6.75
C THR A 158 5.31 -7.25 6.94
N ALA A 159 6.11 -7.59 5.94
CA ALA A 159 7.23 -8.53 6.09
C ALA A 159 8.29 -7.95 7.03
N TRP A 160 8.67 -6.69 6.79
CA TRP A 160 9.57 -5.93 7.66
C TRP A 160 9.01 -5.79 9.08
N ASP A 161 7.76 -5.35 9.20
CA ASP A 161 7.10 -5.18 10.49
C ASP A 161 7.03 -6.49 11.29
N CYS A 162 6.73 -7.61 10.63
CA CYS A 162 6.69 -8.93 11.24
C CYS A 162 8.06 -9.34 11.77
N THR A 163 9.09 -9.34 10.92
CA THR A 163 10.45 -9.73 11.30
C THR A 163 11.04 -8.80 12.35
N LYS A 164 10.89 -7.48 12.19
CA LYS A 164 11.35 -6.48 13.16
C LYS A 164 10.66 -6.62 14.51
N SER A 165 9.37 -6.96 14.54
CA SER A 165 8.66 -7.17 15.82
C SER A 165 9.23 -8.37 16.60
N ILE A 166 9.60 -9.45 15.91
CA ILE A 166 10.20 -10.62 16.52
C ILE A 166 11.60 -10.32 17.04
N LEU A 167 12.45 -9.67 16.24
CA LEU A 167 13.79 -9.27 16.66
C LEU A 167 13.76 -8.37 17.89
N ARG A 168 12.86 -7.39 17.91
CA ARG A 168 12.70 -6.49 19.06
C ARG A 168 12.28 -7.23 20.32
N LEU A 169 11.46 -8.27 20.19
CA LEU A 169 10.92 -9.04 21.30
C LEU A 169 11.73 -10.29 21.61
N GLU A 170 12.89 -10.50 20.98
CA GLU A 170 13.66 -11.74 21.06
C GLU A 170 13.93 -12.20 22.50
N GLN A 171 14.40 -11.30 23.38
CA GLN A 171 14.70 -11.63 24.76
C GLN A 171 13.45 -12.08 25.53
N ILE A 172 12.35 -11.38 25.35
CA ILE A 172 11.08 -11.74 25.99
C ILE A 172 10.58 -13.08 25.47
N LEU A 173 10.62 -13.29 24.13
CA LEU A 173 10.17 -14.53 23.49
C LEU A 173 10.94 -15.76 23.96
N ARG A 174 12.25 -15.61 24.23
CA ARG A 174 13.09 -16.69 24.79
C ARG A 174 12.72 -17.03 26.23
N ASN A 175 12.19 -16.09 26.99
CA ASN A 175 11.90 -16.21 28.40
C ASN A 175 10.41 -16.59 28.70
N VAL A 176 9.53 -16.54 27.71
CA VAL A 176 8.16 -17.05 27.85
C VAL A 176 8.24 -18.57 27.96
N ARG A 177 7.64 -19.14 29.01
CA ARG A 177 7.64 -20.59 29.25
C ARG A 177 6.99 -21.34 28.08
N LYS A 178 7.62 -22.46 27.74
CA LYS A 178 7.11 -23.44 26.79
C LYS A 178 5.91 -24.16 27.36
#